data_bdca85265436a581224471d5389589c6
#
_entry.id   bdca85265436a581224471d5389589c6
#
_cell.length_a   1.000
_cell.length_b   1.000
_cell.length_c   1.000
_cell.angle_alpha   90.00
_cell.angle_beta   90.00
_cell.angle_gamma   90.00
#
_symmetry.space_group_name_H-M   'P 1'
#
loop_
_entity.id
_entity.type
_entity.pdbx_description
1 polymer ?
#
loop_
_entity_poly.entity_id
_entity_poly.type
_entity_poly.pdbx_seq_one_letter_code
_entity_poly.pdbx_strand_id
1 'polypeptide(L)'
;MISRFDETRRGLDRVIRAAFTAAAAKGLLPAAEPAAYVVEIPADPKNGDFSTNAAMANARAMRCAPQKIAAALLECFDFGELPVERCEMAGPGFINFYMKQAWFGALAAEALEKGARYGRSDYGRNEKVMVEYVSANPTGPMHMGNARGGAIGDCLAAALEWSGHDVTREFYVNDAGNQINKFGASLSVRYMQLFEGEEKHPLPEDCYQGMDILDHAREFAKLYGDKYVNAPEEERRKALVDYALPLNIAALERDLGKYRIHYDVWFRESLLHQQGKVMAICGKLRENGYAYEKEGALWYNNIKMMSEKAEKAGKPLTEAELAELKDDVLVRANGVPTYFAADIAYHYNKFAERGFHRVINVWGADHHGHVARLKGAMDALGLDGDRLDIVLMQLVRLMKDGQPYRMSKRSGRAITLTDLLDDVPIDAARFFFNMREPNATFDFDLDLAVQQSSENPVYYVQYAHARICSVLKLVLAEGMTEEEILHADLGLLTTPEERELCRALGQMPDEVIAAAKYYDPARMTRYAMDVAALYHKFYQNCRVKCEDSAVCAARAALCRATATVLENTLAMLKISAPEVM
;
A
#
# COMPACT_ATOMS: atom_id res chain seq x y z
N MET A 1 -15.72 7.11 -10.79
CA MET A 1 -17.08 6.66 -10.38
C MET A 1 -17.18 6.85 -8.88
N ILE A 2 -18.23 7.48 -8.39
CA ILE A 2 -18.44 7.78 -6.96
C ILE A 2 -19.11 6.56 -6.33
N SER A 3 -18.74 6.17 -5.10
CA SER A 3 -19.43 5.09 -4.39
C SER A 3 -20.87 5.48 -4.06
N ARG A 4 -21.77 4.50 -3.91
CA ARG A 4 -23.16 4.75 -3.50
C ARG A 4 -23.24 5.41 -2.11
N PHE A 5 -22.29 5.09 -1.24
CA PHE A 5 -22.16 5.79 0.05
C PHE A 5 -21.82 7.27 -0.12
N ASP A 6 -20.85 7.60 -0.97
CA ASP A 6 -20.47 9.00 -1.22
C ASP A 6 -21.58 9.75 -1.96
N GLU A 7 -22.28 9.10 -2.89
CA GLU A 7 -23.45 9.66 -3.56
C GLU A 7 -24.58 9.99 -2.57
N THR A 8 -24.89 9.05 -1.66
CA THR A 8 -25.88 9.25 -0.60
C THR A 8 -25.46 10.37 0.35
N ARG A 9 -24.17 10.40 0.76
CA ARG A 9 -23.61 11.45 1.62
C ARG A 9 -23.74 12.84 0.99
N ARG A 10 -23.42 12.97 -0.30
CA ARG A 10 -23.60 14.23 -1.06
C ARG A 10 -25.07 14.60 -1.20
N GLY A 11 -25.94 13.63 -1.36
CA GLY A 11 -27.38 13.82 -1.38
C GLY A 11 -27.89 14.38 -0.04
N LEU A 12 -27.49 13.77 1.07
CA LEU A 12 -27.82 14.24 2.42
C LEU A 12 -27.26 15.66 2.68
N ASP A 13 -26.02 15.96 2.25
CA ASP A 13 -25.46 17.31 2.38
C ASP A 13 -26.34 18.35 1.66
N ARG A 14 -26.78 18.05 0.43
CA ARG A 14 -27.71 18.95 -0.30
C ARG A 14 -29.01 19.15 0.44
N VAL A 15 -29.60 18.08 0.97
CA VAL A 15 -30.85 18.15 1.75
C VAL A 15 -30.67 18.98 3.03
N ILE A 16 -29.56 18.79 3.75
CA ILE A 16 -29.25 19.54 4.96
C ILE A 16 -29.09 21.04 4.64
N ARG A 17 -28.38 21.41 3.58
CA ARG A 17 -28.23 22.80 3.15
C ARG A 17 -29.58 23.44 2.75
N ALA A 18 -30.40 22.71 2.01
CA ALA A 18 -31.75 23.16 1.65
C ALA A 18 -32.64 23.35 2.89
N ALA A 19 -32.54 22.47 3.89
CA ALA A 19 -33.26 22.57 5.13
C ALA A 19 -32.85 23.81 5.95
N PHE A 20 -31.58 24.18 6.01
CA PHE A 20 -31.13 25.44 6.61
C PHE A 20 -31.80 26.65 5.94
N THR A 21 -31.83 26.69 4.60
CA THR A 21 -32.46 27.74 3.82
C THR A 21 -33.98 27.82 4.09
N ALA A 22 -34.66 26.66 4.11
CA ALA A 22 -36.08 26.56 4.37
C ALA A 22 -36.43 26.97 5.82
N ALA A 23 -35.60 26.56 6.80
CA ALA A 23 -35.81 26.95 8.21
C ALA A 23 -35.63 28.45 8.43
N ALA A 24 -34.69 29.09 7.73
CA ALA A 24 -34.52 30.54 7.72
C ALA A 24 -35.72 31.25 7.09
N ALA A 25 -36.23 30.78 5.96
CA ALA A 25 -37.40 31.32 5.29
C ALA A 25 -38.70 31.21 6.16
N LYS A 26 -38.81 30.14 6.94
CA LYS A 26 -39.91 29.97 7.92
C LYS A 26 -39.69 30.75 9.22
N GLY A 27 -38.57 31.44 9.41
CA GLY A 27 -38.26 32.16 10.66
C GLY A 27 -37.91 31.25 11.84
N LEU A 28 -37.64 29.96 11.60
CA LEU A 28 -37.25 28.99 12.62
C LEU A 28 -35.80 29.16 13.06
N LEU A 29 -34.94 29.58 12.13
CA LEU A 29 -33.52 29.85 12.32
C LEU A 29 -33.13 31.21 11.74
N PRO A 30 -32.03 31.84 12.24
CA PRO A 30 -31.47 33.04 11.61
C PRO A 30 -31.00 32.73 10.18
N ALA A 31 -31.18 33.72 9.29
CA ALA A 31 -30.64 33.67 7.93
C ALA A 31 -29.11 33.82 8.00
N ALA A 32 -28.39 32.72 7.86
CA ALA A 32 -26.93 32.68 7.84
C ALA A 32 -26.44 31.50 6.97
N GLU A 33 -25.28 31.66 6.32
CA GLU A 33 -24.61 30.55 5.65
C GLU A 33 -24.17 29.52 6.69
N PRO A 34 -24.47 28.21 6.46
CA PRO A 34 -24.07 27.18 7.39
C PRO A 34 -22.53 27.05 7.47
N ALA A 35 -21.98 27.03 8.68
CA ALA A 35 -20.61 26.67 8.94
C ALA A 35 -20.34 25.21 8.49
N ALA A 36 -19.07 24.87 8.28
CA ALA A 36 -18.68 23.53 7.88
C ALA A 36 -19.15 22.47 8.92
N TYR A 37 -19.71 21.40 8.43
CA TYR A 37 -20.15 20.23 9.19
C TYR A 37 -19.82 18.96 8.44
N VAL A 38 -20.01 17.80 9.06
CA VAL A 38 -19.77 16.49 8.47
C VAL A 38 -21.06 15.69 8.35
N VAL A 39 -21.11 14.85 7.30
CA VAL A 39 -22.04 13.73 7.16
C VAL A 39 -21.19 12.47 7.14
N GLU A 40 -21.34 11.61 8.12
CA GLU A 40 -20.48 10.45 8.35
C GLU A 40 -21.30 9.17 8.60
N ILE A 41 -20.64 8.02 8.48
CA ILE A 41 -21.18 6.73 8.89
C ILE A 41 -20.88 6.58 10.39
N PRO A 42 -21.89 6.47 11.28
CA PRO A 42 -21.64 6.32 12.69
C PRO A 42 -20.98 4.96 13.00
N ALA A 43 -20.07 4.96 13.98
CA ALA A 43 -19.37 3.73 14.40
C ALA A 43 -20.33 2.69 15.02
N ASP A 44 -21.39 3.13 15.73
CA ASP A 44 -22.43 2.25 16.25
C ASP A 44 -23.64 2.30 15.30
N PRO A 45 -24.03 1.17 14.67
CA PRO A 45 -25.18 1.09 13.76
C PRO A 45 -26.51 1.50 14.39
N LYS A 46 -26.63 1.50 15.72
CA LYS A 46 -27.81 2.02 16.42
C LYS A 46 -28.05 3.50 16.18
N ASN A 47 -27.02 4.25 15.83
CA ASN A 47 -27.06 5.66 15.50
C ASN A 47 -27.39 5.92 14.01
N GLY A 48 -27.95 4.94 13.31
CA GLY A 48 -28.37 5.05 11.92
C GLY A 48 -27.31 4.63 10.90
N ASP A 49 -27.63 4.86 9.64
CA ASP A 49 -26.77 4.55 8.50
C ASP A 49 -25.84 5.72 8.17
N PHE A 50 -26.31 6.93 8.43
CA PHE A 50 -25.55 8.17 8.37
C PHE A 50 -25.90 9.06 9.56
N SER A 51 -24.97 9.92 9.94
CA SER A 51 -25.15 10.92 11.00
C SER A 51 -24.53 12.25 10.60
N THR A 52 -25.07 13.35 11.14
CA THR A 52 -24.47 14.67 10.93
C THR A 52 -24.40 15.45 12.23
N ASN A 53 -23.35 16.25 12.40
CA ASN A 53 -23.19 17.22 13.47
C ASN A 53 -23.60 18.63 13.04
N ALA A 54 -24.35 18.79 11.96
CA ALA A 54 -24.70 20.08 11.36
C ALA A 54 -25.31 21.08 12.35
N ALA A 55 -26.18 20.60 13.23
CA ALA A 55 -26.80 21.48 14.25
C ALA A 55 -25.77 21.95 15.28
N MET A 56 -24.88 21.08 15.74
CA MET A 56 -23.85 21.45 16.73
C MET A 56 -22.79 22.38 16.12
N ALA A 57 -22.34 22.12 14.92
CA ALA A 57 -21.35 22.94 14.21
C ALA A 57 -21.87 24.40 14.01
N ASN A 58 -23.17 24.57 13.85
CA ASN A 58 -23.80 25.86 13.58
C ASN A 58 -24.35 26.60 14.83
N ALA A 59 -24.29 25.97 16.00
CA ALA A 59 -24.86 26.53 17.24
C ALA A 59 -24.30 27.93 17.59
N ARG A 60 -22.97 28.09 17.50
CA ARG A 60 -22.28 29.35 17.79
C ARG A 60 -22.60 30.43 16.75
N ALA A 61 -22.52 30.08 15.46
CA ALA A 61 -22.77 31.01 14.35
C ALA A 61 -24.21 31.54 14.36
N MET A 62 -25.16 30.66 14.63
CA MET A 62 -26.59 31.01 14.68
C MET A 62 -27.07 31.49 16.06
N ARG A 63 -26.21 31.49 17.09
CA ARG A 63 -26.55 31.83 18.49
C ARG A 63 -27.79 31.09 18.98
N CYS A 64 -27.88 29.81 18.64
CA CYS A 64 -29.04 28.96 18.91
C CYS A 64 -28.58 27.64 19.52
N ALA A 65 -29.37 27.07 20.43
CA ALA A 65 -29.07 25.75 20.99
C ALA A 65 -29.06 24.66 19.88
N PRO A 66 -28.10 23.71 19.90
CA PRO A 66 -28.03 22.67 18.87
C PRO A 66 -29.33 21.89 18.70
N GLN A 67 -30.01 21.54 19.79
CA GLN A 67 -31.31 20.83 19.76
C GLN A 67 -32.37 21.62 19.02
N LYS A 68 -32.40 22.97 19.19
CA LYS A 68 -33.34 23.82 18.49
C LYS A 68 -33.06 23.87 16.98
N ILE A 69 -31.77 23.92 16.62
CA ILE A 69 -31.36 23.85 15.21
C ILE A 69 -31.73 22.49 14.61
N ALA A 70 -31.44 21.40 15.32
CA ALA A 70 -31.80 20.05 14.86
C ALA A 70 -33.29 19.88 14.65
N ALA A 71 -34.12 20.37 15.60
CA ALA A 71 -35.57 20.33 15.48
C ALA A 71 -36.07 21.12 14.26
N ALA A 72 -35.53 22.33 14.02
CA ALA A 72 -35.88 23.14 12.87
C ALA A 72 -35.48 22.48 11.53
N LEU A 73 -34.31 21.80 11.48
CA LEU A 73 -33.89 21.06 10.30
C LEU A 73 -34.82 19.86 10.05
N LEU A 74 -35.16 19.09 11.10
CA LEU A 74 -36.05 17.93 10.98
C LEU A 74 -37.44 18.35 10.43
N GLU A 75 -37.95 19.52 10.80
CA GLU A 75 -39.21 20.05 10.26
C GLU A 75 -39.12 20.48 8.79
N CYS A 76 -37.91 20.75 8.31
CA CYS A 76 -37.66 21.29 6.99
C CYS A 76 -37.01 20.27 6.00
N PHE A 77 -36.72 19.05 6.42
CA PHE A 77 -36.16 18.06 5.51
C PHE A 77 -37.15 17.66 4.42
N ASP A 78 -36.69 17.75 3.18
CA ASP A 78 -37.32 17.15 2.02
C ASP A 78 -36.27 16.23 1.35
N PHE A 79 -36.49 14.93 1.46
CA PHE A 79 -35.55 13.93 0.95
C PHE A 79 -35.71 13.67 -0.55
N GLY A 80 -36.81 14.11 -1.17
CA GLY A 80 -37.06 13.84 -2.60
C GLY A 80 -36.90 12.36 -2.95
N GLU A 81 -35.97 12.04 -3.86
CA GLU A 81 -35.67 10.67 -4.28
C GLU A 81 -34.66 9.93 -3.39
N LEU A 82 -34.06 10.62 -2.40
CA LEU A 82 -33.13 9.95 -1.49
C LEU A 82 -33.86 8.86 -0.69
N PRO A 83 -33.32 7.65 -0.61
CA PRO A 83 -33.97 6.51 0.03
C PRO A 83 -33.86 6.53 1.55
N VAL A 84 -34.17 7.68 2.18
CA VAL A 84 -34.23 7.82 3.64
C VAL A 84 -35.58 7.32 4.11
N GLU A 85 -35.61 6.41 5.07
CA GLU A 85 -36.83 5.90 5.74
C GLU A 85 -37.30 6.84 6.86
N ARG A 86 -36.35 7.24 7.71
CA ARG A 86 -36.58 8.14 8.82
C ARG A 86 -35.31 8.87 9.25
N CYS A 87 -35.48 9.95 9.94
CA CYS A 87 -34.38 10.64 10.62
C CYS A 87 -34.84 11.06 12.04
N GLU A 88 -33.87 11.16 12.95
CA GLU A 88 -34.16 11.53 14.34
C GLU A 88 -32.98 12.30 14.94
N MET A 89 -33.31 13.15 15.92
CA MET A 89 -32.28 13.82 16.71
C MET A 89 -31.74 12.89 17.79
N ALA A 90 -30.41 12.88 17.97
CA ALA A 90 -29.73 12.12 19.00
C ALA A 90 -28.82 13.01 19.84
N GLY A 91 -28.79 12.76 21.15
CA GLY A 91 -27.88 13.42 22.08
C GLY A 91 -27.97 14.96 22.04
N PRO A 92 -26.84 15.68 21.98
CA PRO A 92 -26.78 17.13 22.06
C PRO A 92 -27.19 17.85 20.76
N GLY A 93 -27.62 17.15 19.71
CA GLY A 93 -28.03 17.74 18.43
C GLY A 93 -27.43 17.06 17.21
N PHE A 94 -26.98 15.81 17.30
CA PHE A 94 -26.75 14.97 16.12
C PHE A 94 -28.08 14.68 15.43
N ILE A 95 -28.04 14.50 14.13
CA ILE A 95 -29.20 14.01 13.36
C ILE A 95 -28.77 12.71 12.69
N ASN A 96 -29.47 11.64 13.02
CA ASN A 96 -29.23 10.31 12.48
C ASN A 96 -30.22 10.00 11.36
N PHE A 97 -29.76 9.42 10.27
CA PHE A 97 -30.56 9.03 9.12
C PHE A 97 -30.55 7.50 8.97
N TYR A 98 -31.71 6.93 8.76
CA TYR A 98 -31.93 5.50 8.54
C TYR A 98 -32.43 5.30 7.13
N MET A 99 -31.77 4.40 6.39
CA MET A 99 -32.04 4.18 4.97
C MET A 99 -33.14 3.15 4.76
N LYS A 100 -33.92 3.30 3.68
CA LYS A 100 -34.91 2.31 3.24
C LYS A 100 -34.26 1.00 2.88
N GLN A 101 -35.02 -0.11 3.00
CA GLN A 101 -34.54 -1.45 2.66
C GLN A 101 -33.96 -1.55 1.24
N ALA A 102 -34.59 -0.90 0.27
CA ALA A 102 -34.12 -0.89 -1.12
C ALA A 102 -32.69 -0.33 -1.28
N TRP A 103 -32.24 0.55 -0.38
CA TRP A 103 -30.88 1.08 -0.41
C TRP A 103 -29.84 -0.01 -0.11
N PHE A 104 -30.10 -0.86 0.88
CA PHE A 104 -29.21 -1.98 1.21
C PHE A 104 -29.14 -3.01 0.06
N GLY A 105 -30.30 -3.38 -0.50
CA GLY A 105 -30.36 -4.25 -1.66
C GLY A 105 -29.54 -3.71 -2.85
N ALA A 106 -29.61 -2.39 -3.08
CA ALA A 106 -28.88 -1.75 -4.16
C ALA A 106 -27.34 -1.79 -3.98
N LEU A 107 -26.83 -1.86 -2.73
CA LEU A 107 -25.39 -2.04 -2.48
C LEU A 107 -24.91 -3.43 -2.94
N ALA A 108 -25.65 -4.48 -2.64
CA ALA A 108 -25.32 -5.82 -3.09
C ALA A 108 -25.54 -5.99 -4.60
N ALA A 109 -26.60 -5.41 -5.18
CA ALA A 109 -26.85 -5.41 -6.62
C ALA A 109 -25.71 -4.81 -7.42
N GLU A 110 -25.12 -3.72 -6.93
CA GLU A 110 -23.97 -3.06 -7.59
C GLU A 110 -22.74 -3.98 -7.64
N ALA A 111 -22.50 -4.79 -6.61
CA ALA A 111 -21.43 -5.76 -6.60
C ALA A 111 -21.67 -6.89 -7.64
N LEU A 112 -22.91 -7.35 -7.78
CA LEU A 112 -23.30 -8.33 -8.81
C LEU A 112 -23.13 -7.78 -10.21
N GLU A 113 -23.63 -6.57 -10.47
CA GLU A 113 -23.58 -5.92 -11.78
C GLU A 113 -22.16 -5.67 -12.27
N LYS A 114 -21.30 -5.16 -11.38
CA LYS A 114 -19.91 -4.81 -11.73
C LYS A 114 -18.96 -5.99 -11.71
N GLY A 115 -19.28 -7.07 -10.99
CA GLY A 115 -18.49 -8.29 -10.92
C GLY A 115 -17.00 -8.00 -10.58
N ALA A 116 -16.07 -8.51 -11.37
CA ALA A 116 -14.62 -8.33 -11.17
C ALA A 116 -14.14 -6.85 -11.22
N ARG A 117 -15.01 -5.91 -11.60
CA ARG A 117 -14.70 -4.48 -11.58
C ARG A 117 -15.23 -3.75 -10.35
N TYR A 118 -16.00 -4.44 -9.50
CA TYR A 118 -16.52 -3.85 -8.28
C TYR A 118 -15.38 -3.47 -7.31
N GLY A 119 -15.46 -2.31 -6.70
CA GLY A 119 -14.40 -1.72 -5.89
C GLY A 119 -13.50 -0.73 -6.66
N ARG A 120 -13.52 -0.74 -8.01
CA ARG A 120 -12.75 0.22 -8.82
C ARG A 120 -13.44 1.57 -8.90
N SER A 121 -12.61 2.64 -8.91
CA SER A 121 -13.08 4.02 -9.05
C SER A 121 -12.17 4.84 -9.98
N ASP A 122 -12.55 6.09 -10.23
CA ASP A 122 -11.75 7.08 -10.96
C ASP A 122 -11.23 8.20 -10.03
N TYR A 123 -11.11 7.90 -8.74
CA TYR A 123 -10.61 8.84 -7.73
C TYR A 123 -9.26 9.43 -8.12
N GLY A 124 -8.35 8.61 -8.61
CA GLY A 124 -6.99 8.99 -9.04
C GLY A 124 -6.92 9.75 -10.36
N ARG A 125 -8.02 9.91 -11.10
CA ARG A 125 -8.11 10.69 -12.35
C ARG A 125 -7.03 10.38 -13.37
N ASN A 126 -6.56 9.15 -13.39
CA ASN A 126 -5.46 8.68 -14.25
C ASN A 126 -4.14 9.46 -14.03
N GLU A 127 -3.91 10.00 -12.83
CA GLU A 127 -2.63 10.62 -12.47
C GLU A 127 -1.51 9.58 -12.49
N LYS A 128 -0.38 9.94 -13.10
CA LYS A 128 0.80 9.08 -13.16
C LYS A 128 1.49 9.01 -11.80
N VAL A 129 1.50 7.82 -11.22
CA VAL A 129 2.12 7.54 -9.93
C VAL A 129 3.17 6.45 -10.08
N MET A 130 4.33 6.62 -9.46
CA MET A 130 5.31 5.56 -9.32
C MET A 130 5.30 5.05 -7.89
N VAL A 131 5.38 3.72 -7.74
CA VAL A 131 5.62 3.06 -6.45
C VAL A 131 6.93 2.29 -6.56
N GLU A 132 7.94 2.73 -5.80
CA GLU A 132 9.23 2.04 -5.66
C GLU A 132 9.25 1.27 -4.34
N TYR A 133 9.58 -0.02 -4.41
CA TYR A 133 9.62 -0.87 -3.22
C TYR A 133 10.59 -2.03 -3.37
N VAL A 134 11.04 -2.59 -2.24
CA VAL A 134 12.10 -3.59 -2.12
C VAL A 134 13.48 -3.02 -2.44
N SER A 135 13.80 -2.76 -3.70
CA SER A 135 15.06 -2.16 -4.18
C SER A 135 16.31 -2.71 -3.47
N ALA A 136 16.38 -4.05 -3.34
CA ALA A 136 17.46 -4.75 -2.65
C ALA A 136 18.74 -4.77 -3.49
N ASN A 137 19.92 -4.75 -2.83
CA ASN A 137 21.21 -4.84 -3.50
C ASN A 137 21.36 -6.17 -4.23
N PRO A 138 21.78 -6.17 -5.52
CA PRO A 138 21.92 -7.39 -6.32
C PRO A 138 23.24 -8.15 -6.05
N THR A 139 23.65 -8.22 -4.80
CA THR A 139 24.92 -8.81 -4.37
C THR A 139 24.77 -10.18 -3.71
N GLY A 140 23.56 -10.76 -3.76
CA GLY A 140 23.23 -12.07 -3.21
C GLY A 140 21.73 -12.35 -3.16
N PRO A 141 21.30 -13.45 -2.53
CA PRO A 141 19.90 -13.82 -2.39
C PRO A 141 19.10 -12.77 -1.59
N MET A 142 17.82 -12.63 -1.93
CA MET A 142 16.94 -11.68 -1.24
C MET A 142 16.68 -12.11 0.19
N HIS A 143 16.91 -11.20 1.14
CA HIS A 143 16.63 -11.43 2.55
C HIS A 143 15.12 -11.37 2.82
N MET A 144 14.61 -12.22 3.73
CA MET A 144 13.19 -12.26 4.10
C MET A 144 12.65 -10.89 4.59
N GLY A 145 13.51 -10.04 5.15
CA GLY A 145 13.12 -8.69 5.57
C GLY A 145 12.52 -7.83 4.43
N ASN A 146 12.87 -8.13 3.17
CA ASN A 146 12.30 -7.48 2.01
C ASN A 146 10.89 -7.98 1.65
N ALA A 147 10.46 -9.14 2.19
CA ALA A 147 9.15 -9.72 1.89
C ALA A 147 7.99 -8.81 2.31
N ARG A 148 8.10 -8.18 3.50
CA ARG A 148 7.09 -7.24 3.97
C ARG A 148 7.00 -6.01 3.08
N GLY A 149 8.15 -5.39 2.74
CA GLY A 149 8.18 -4.24 1.84
C GLY A 149 7.63 -4.57 0.46
N GLY A 150 7.90 -5.79 -0.02
CA GLY A 150 7.34 -6.32 -1.25
C GLY A 150 5.82 -6.45 -1.20
N ALA A 151 5.26 -7.05 -0.16
CA ALA A 151 3.82 -7.20 0.00
C ALA A 151 3.11 -5.84 0.13
N ILE A 152 3.63 -4.95 0.98
CA ILE A 152 3.08 -3.60 1.20
C ILE A 152 3.12 -2.79 -0.10
N GLY A 153 4.28 -2.73 -0.78
CA GLY A 153 4.44 -1.93 -1.99
C GLY A 153 3.56 -2.42 -3.14
N ASP A 154 3.50 -3.73 -3.36
CA ASP A 154 2.68 -4.32 -4.42
C ASP A 154 1.18 -4.15 -4.17
N CYS A 155 0.72 -4.33 -2.91
CA CYS A 155 -0.69 -4.12 -2.55
C CYS A 155 -1.07 -2.63 -2.57
N LEU A 156 -0.15 -1.72 -2.19
CA LEU A 156 -0.35 -0.29 -2.32
C LEU A 156 -0.48 0.12 -3.80
N ALA A 157 0.41 -0.39 -4.66
CA ALA A 157 0.33 -0.15 -6.10
C ALA A 157 -1.01 -0.66 -6.67
N ALA A 158 -1.49 -1.83 -6.24
CA ALA A 158 -2.78 -2.35 -6.63
C ALA A 158 -3.95 -1.47 -6.14
N ALA A 159 -3.92 -0.97 -4.89
CA ALA A 159 -4.95 -0.06 -4.37
C ALA A 159 -5.00 1.26 -5.16
N LEU A 160 -3.84 1.80 -5.53
CA LEU A 160 -3.73 2.98 -6.39
C LEU A 160 -4.32 2.73 -7.79
N GLU A 161 -4.01 1.59 -8.43
CA GLU A 161 -4.62 1.22 -9.72
C GLU A 161 -6.13 1.05 -9.63
N TRP A 162 -6.62 0.38 -8.58
CA TRP A 162 -8.05 0.19 -8.38
C TRP A 162 -8.77 1.49 -8.09
N SER A 163 -8.10 2.47 -7.47
CA SER A 163 -8.63 3.81 -7.28
C SER A 163 -8.47 4.74 -8.50
N GLY A 164 -7.95 4.24 -9.63
CA GLY A 164 -7.94 4.96 -10.92
C GLY A 164 -6.70 5.81 -11.18
N HIS A 165 -5.55 5.49 -10.57
CA HIS A 165 -4.26 6.07 -10.93
C HIS A 165 -3.58 5.26 -12.06
N ASP A 166 -2.72 5.91 -12.84
CA ASP A 166 -1.79 5.28 -13.80
C ASP A 166 -0.50 4.93 -13.04
N VAL A 167 -0.36 3.67 -12.62
CA VAL A 167 0.68 3.22 -11.68
C VAL A 167 1.82 2.52 -12.40
N THR A 168 3.04 2.94 -12.10
CA THR A 168 4.27 2.24 -12.49
C THR A 168 4.93 1.64 -11.24
N ARG A 169 5.21 0.36 -11.26
CA ARG A 169 5.98 -0.38 -10.24
C ARG A 169 7.44 -0.38 -10.62
N GLU A 170 8.31 0.08 -9.73
CA GLU A 170 9.73 0.18 -10.01
C GLU A 170 10.58 -0.52 -8.95
N PHE A 171 11.58 -1.25 -9.44
CA PHE A 171 12.68 -1.77 -8.64
C PHE A 171 13.96 -1.01 -9.01
N TYR A 172 14.57 -0.34 -8.02
CA TYR A 172 15.87 0.31 -8.20
C TYR A 172 16.99 -0.71 -8.00
N VAL A 173 17.79 -0.90 -9.03
CA VAL A 173 18.95 -1.80 -9.04
C VAL A 173 20.19 -0.99 -8.71
N ASN A 174 20.71 -1.13 -7.50
CA ASN A 174 21.98 -0.53 -7.09
C ASN A 174 23.15 -1.36 -7.69
N ASP A 175 23.42 -1.14 -8.97
CA ASP A 175 24.46 -1.82 -9.76
C ASP A 175 25.74 -0.96 -9.93
N ALA A 176 25.95 -0.01 -9.02
CA ALA A 176 27.12 0.88 -9.01
C ALA A 176 27.67 1.09 -7.60
N GLY A 177 28.82 1.72 -7.49
CA GLY A 177 29.38 2.18 -6.21
C GLY A 177 30.01 1.08 -5.34
N ASN A 178 30.07 1.36 -4.03
CA ASN A 178 30.90 0.58 -3.09
C ASN A 178 30.45 -0.89 -2.92
N GLN A 179 29.15 -1.16 -2.98
CA GLN A 179 28.61 -2.51 -2.82
C GLN A 179 29.06 -3.42 -3.98
N ILE A 180 29.05 -2.91 -5.20
CA ILE A 180 29.50 -3.63 -6.38
C ILE A 180 31.02 -3.83 -6.37
N ASN A 181 31.79 -2.83 -5.93
CA ASN A 181 33.23 -2.98 -5.75
C ASN A 181 33.57 -4.09 -4.74
N LYS A 182 32.85 -4.14 -3.62
CA LYS A 182 32.97 -5.17 -2.60
C LYS A 182 32.56 -6.55 -3.13
N PHE A 183 31.49 -6.62 -3.91
CA PHE A 183 31.05 -7.84 -4.59
C PHE A 183 32.11 -8.37 -5.55
N GLY A 184 32.69 -7.50 -6.39
CA GLY A 184 33.76 -7.84 -7.30
C GLY A 184 35.04 -8.32 -6.58
N ALA A 185 35.39 -7.68 -5.46
CA ALA A 185 36.52 -8.11 -4.62
C ALA A 185 36.29 -9.51 -4.04
N SER A 186 35.09 -9.76 -3.51
CA SER A 186 34.72 -11.06 -2.94
C SER A 186 34.77 -12.18 -4.00
N LEU A 187 34.21 -11.94 -5.18
CA LEU A 187 34.27 -12.87 -6.30
C LEU A 187 35.70 -13.14 -6.75
N SER A 188 36.52 -12.08 -6.83
CA SER A 188 37.94 -12.18 -7.24
C SER A 188 38.75 -13.07 -6.28
N VAL A 189 38.61 -12.87 -4.97
CA VAL A 189 39.28 -13.70 -3.96
C VAL A 189 38.80 -15.15 -4.07
N ARG A 190 37.50 -15.42 -4.15
CA ARG A 190 36.97 -16.78 -4.29
C ARG A 190 37.44 -17.47 -5.58
N TYR A 191 37.53 -16.73 -6.70
CA TYR A 191 38.08 -17.26 -7.95
C TYR A 191 39.56 -17.62 -7.79
N MET A 192 40.39 -16.76 -7.19
CA MET A 192 41.80 -17.04 -6.95
C MET A 192 42.00 -18.25 -6.04
N GLN A 193 41.16 -18.42 -5.01
CA GLN A 193 41.20 -19.59 -4.12
C GLN A 193 41.02 -20.93 -4.87
N LEU A 194 40.24 -20.96 -5.95
CA LEU A 194 40.02 -22.19 -6.74
C LEU A 194 41.29 -22.69 -7.42
N PHE A 195 42.22 -21.80 -7.75
CA PHE A 195 43.46 -22.14 -8.49
C PHE A 195 44.73 -22.14 -7.62
N GLU A 196 44.77 -21.27 -6.63
CA GLU A 196 45.99 -21.06 -5.84
C GLU A 196 45.81 -21.39 -4.35
N GLY A 197 44.59 -21.71 -3.90
CA GLY A 197 44.30 -22.14 -2.54
C GLY A 197 43.89 -20.99 -1.59
N GLU A 198 43.17 -21.34 -0.53
CA GLU A 198 42.67 -20.39 0.47
C GLU A 198 43.79 -19.81 1.35
N GLU A 199 44.86 -20.58 1.59
CA GLU A 199 46.02 -20.11 2.38
C GLU A 199 46.71 -18.92 1.70
N LYS A 200 46.79 -18.93 0.38
CA LYS A 200 47.43 -17.86 -0.41
C LYS A 200 46.51 -16.65 -0.57
N HIS A 201 45.20 -16.90 -0.62
CA HIS A 201 44.19 -15.89 -0.82
C HIS A 201 43.12 -15.96 0.30
N PRO A 202 43.44 -15.56 1.54
CA PRO A 202 42.44 -15.55 2.60
C PRO A 202 41.31 -14.59 2.28
N LEU A 203 40.04 -14.99 2.55
CA LEU A 203 38.89 -14.12 2.32
C LEU A 203 38.84 -13.05 3.41
N PRO A 204 38.93 -11.75 3.08
CA PRO A 204 38.84 -10.68 4.05
C PRO A 204 37.49 -10.67 4.78
N GLU A 205 37.47 -10.24 6.05
CA GLU A 205 36.24 -10.19 6.86
C GLU A 205 35.17 -9.25 6.29
N ASP A 206 35.61 -8.19 5.61
CA ASP A 206 34.71 -7.22 4.98
C ASP A 206 34.15 -7.68 3.63
N CYS A 207 34.61 -8.81 3.07
CA CYS A 207 34.06 -9.44 1.89
C CYS A 207 32.74 -10.18 2.15
N TYR A 208 31.95 -10.39 1.10
CA TYR A 208 30.76 -11.24 1.18
C TYR A 208 31.15 -12.70 1.42
N GLN A 209 30.65 -13.27 2.52
CA GLN A 209 31.02 -14.61 2.98
C GLN A 209 30.10 -15.71 2.40
N GLY A 210 29.12 -15.35 1.57
CA GLY A 210 28.08 -16.24 1.05
C GLY A 210 28.65 -17.37 0.17
N MET A 211 27.98 -18.56 0.17
CA MET A 211 28.34 -19.66 -0.75
C MET A 211 27.98 -19.32 -2.19
N ASP A 212 26.98 -18.49 -2.39
CA ASP A 212 26.61 -17.91 -3.67
C ASP A 212 27.80 -17.23 -4.38
N ILE A 213 28.66 -16.52 -3.61
CA ILE A 213 29.89 -15.92 -4.14
C ILE A 213 30.86 -17.00 -4.64
N LEU A 214 31.03 -18.08 -3.87
CA LEU A 214 31.88 -19.21 -4.27
C LEU A 214 31.29 -19.95 -5.48
N ASP A 215 29.99 -20.14 -5.52
CA ASP A 215 29.32 -20.81 -6.62
C ASP A 215 29.42 -20.00 -7.91
N HIS A 216 29.27 -18.68 -7.87
CA HIS A 216 29.56 -17.82 -9.02
C HIS A 216 31.00 -17.93 -9.49
N ALA A 217 31.96 -17.94 -8.55
CA ALA A 217 33.38 -18.10 -8.90
C ALA A 217 33.66 -19.46 -9.56
N ARG A 218 33.03 -20.54 -9.05
CA ARG A 218 33.14 -21.90 -9.65
C ARG A 218 32.56 -21.98 -11.05
N GLU A 219 31.34 -21.44 -11.24
CA GLU A 219 30.72 -21.46 -12.57
C GLU A 219 31.51 -20.60 -13.57
N PHE A 220 31.99 -19.43 -13.13
CA PHE A 220 32.89 -18.59 -13.94
C PHE A 220 34.17 -19.35 -14.32
N ALA A 221 34.79 -20.06 -13.37
CA ALA A 221 35.99 -20.86 -13.63
C ALA A 221 35.73 -22.02 -14.61
N LYS A 222 34.56 -22.65 -14.62
CA LYS A 222 34.16 -23.64 -15.63
C LYS A 222 34.12 -23.06 -17.05
N LEU A 223 33.68 -21.81 -17.20
CA LEU A 223 33.54 -21.13 -18.48
C LEU A 223 34.87 -20.59 -19.03
N TYR A 224 35.67 -20.01 -18.15
CA TYR A 224 36.86 -19.25 -18.55
C TYR A 224 38.20 -19.88 -18.11
N GLY A 225 38.17 -20.99 -17.36
CA GLY A 225 39.38 -21.64 -16.83
C GLY A 225 40.19 -20.69 -15.94
N ASP A 226 41.48 -20.73 -16.08
CA ASP A 226 42.49 -19.92 -15.38
C ASP A 226 42.81 -18.57 -16.05
N LYS A 227 42.07 -18.21 -17.11
CA LYS A 227 42.33 -17.03 -17.97
C LYS A 227 42.59 -15.75 -17.16
N TYR A 228 41.90 -15.55 -16.07
CA TYR A 228 41.99 -14.32 -15.26
C TYR A 228 42.89 -14.45 -14.02
N VAL A 229 43.56 -15.61 -13.81
CA VAL A 229 44.45 -15.79 -12.64
C VAL A 229 45.60 -14.79 -12.69
N ASN A 230 46.23 -14.65 -13.87
CA ASN A 230 47.34 -13.72 -14.09
C ASN A 230 46.93 -12.34 -14.63
N ALA A 231 45.62 -12.09 -14.80
CA ALA A 231 45.13 -10.80 -15.24
C ALA A 231 45.23 -9.73 -14.11
N PRO A 232 45.31 -8.43 -14.46
CA PRO A 232 45.19 -7.35 -13.47
C PRO A 232 43.92 -7.53 -12.62
N GLU A 233 44.03 -7.22 -11.34
CA GLU A 233 42.92 -7.40 -10.38
C GLU A 233 41.64 -6.68 -10.81
N GLU A 234 41.77 -5.47 -11.33
CA GLU A 234 40.64 -4.67 -11.82
C GLU A 234 39.93 -5.35 -13.00
N GLU A 235 40.67 -5.89 -13.96
CA GLU A 235 40.13 -6.63 -15.11
C GLU A 235 39.41 -7.89 -14.64
N ARG A 236 40.02 -8.65 -13.72
CA ARG A 236 39.43 -9.85 -13.12
C ARG A 236 38.13 -9.53 -12.38
N ARG A 237 38.15 -8.51 -11.52
CA ARG A 237 36.96 -8.06 -10.78
C ARG A 237 35.84 -7.67 -11.74
N LYS A 238 36.16 -6.88 -12.77
CA LYS A 238 35.18 -6.47 -13.77
C LYS A 238 34.57 -7.67 -14.49
N ALA A 239 35.39 -8.60 -14.98
CA ALA A 239 34.91 -9.80 -15.70
C ALA A 239 33.97 -10.65 -14.81
N LEU A 240 34.33 -10.83 -13.56
CA LEU A 240 33.51 -11.58 -12.59
C LEU A 240 32.16 -10.87 -12.26
N VAL A 241 32.20 -9.55 -12.11
CA VAL A 241 30.96 -8.75 -11.88
C VAL A 241 30.09 -8.77 -13.13
N ASP A 242 30.65 -8.56 -14.32
CA ASP A 242 29.91 -8.59 -15.59
C ASP A 242 29.21 -9.95 -15.82
N TYR A 243 29.78 -11.04 -15.28
CA TYR A 243 29.19 -12.37 -15.30
C TYR A 243 28.10 -12.55 -14.21
N ALA A 244 28.44 -12.28 -12.95
CA ALA A 244 27.61 -12.67 -11.79
C ALA A 244 26.43 -11.72 -11.54
N LEU A 245 26.60 -10.41 -11.77
CA LEU A 245 25.59 -9.42 -11.47
C LEU A 245 24.28 -9.61 -12.26
N PRO A 246 24.30 -9.86 -13.58
CA PRO A 246 23.06 -10.16 -14.32
C PRO A 246 22.34 -11.41 -13.80
N LEU A 247 23.09 -12.42 -13.35
CA LEU A 247 22.52 -13.65 -12.79
C LEU A 247 21.83 -13.39 -11.46
N ASN A 248 22.41 -12.54 -10.61
CA ASN A 248 21.78 -12.14 -9.36
C ASN A 248 20.50 -11.32 -9.61
N ILE A 249 20.52 -10.37 -10.54
CA ILE A 249 19.31 -9.58 -10.89
C ILE A 249 18.20 -10.51 -11.37
N ALA A 250 18.52 -11.46 -12.27
CA ALA A 250 17.54 -12.44 -12.74
C ALA A 250 17.05 -13.38 -11.62
N ALA A 251 17.89 -13.67 -10.62
CA ALA A 251 17.48 -14.43 -9.44
C ALA A 251 16.51 -13.63 -8.56
N LEU A 252 16.76 -12.35 -8.32
CA LEU A 252 15.85 -11.45 -7.60
C LEU A 252 14.49 -11.36 -8.29
N GLU A 253 14.49 -11.18 -9.62
CA GLU A 253 13.25 -11.12 -10.41
C GLU A 253 12.46 -12.43 -10.30
N ARG A 254 13.12 -13.56 -10.43
CA ARG A 254 12.50 -14.88 -10.29
C ARG A 254 11.93 -15.11 -8.89
N ASP A 255 12.65 -14.75 -7.83
CA ASP A 255 12.24 -14.96 -6.45
C ASP A 255 11.05 -14.04 -6.08
N LEU A 256 11.05 -12.80 -6.57
CA LEU A 256 9.90 -11.90 -6.48
C LEU A 256 8.71 -12.41 -7.28
N GLY A 257 8.93 -12.96 -8.48
CA GLY A 257 7.89 -13.59 -9.28
C GLY A 257 7.21 -14.76 -8.57
N LYS A 258 7.97 -15.60 -7.82
CA LYS A 258 7.40 -16.64 -6.94
C LYS A 258 6.51 -16.02 -5.87
N TYR A 259 6.90 -14.87 -5.33
CA TYR A 259 6.09 -14.11 -4.36
C TYR A 259 4.95 -13.32 -5.00
N ARG A 260 4.70 -13.50 -6.32
CA ARG A 260 3.67 -12.83 -7.14
C ARG A 260 3.87 -11.32 -7.25
N ILE A 261 5.13 -10.87 -7.18
CA ILE A 261 5.50 -9.48 -7.38
C ILE A 261 6.16 -9.33 -8.75
N HIS A 262 5.67 -8.37 -9.53
CA HIS A 262 6.19 -8.03 -10.85
C HIS A 262 6.38 -6.52 -10.94
N TYR A 263 7.48 -6.10 -11.56
CA TYR A 263 7.81 -4.71 -11.79
C TYR A 263 7.69 -4.36 -13.26
N ASP A 264 7.23 -3.14 -13.52
CA ASP A 264 7.19 -2.57 -14.87
C ASP A 264 8.57 -2.09 -15.29
N VAL A 265 9.39 -1.65 -14.32
CA VAL A 265 10.73 -1.10 -14.56
C VAL A 265 11.74 -1.64 -13.54
N TRP A 266 12.85 -2.15 -14.05
CA TRP A 266 14.08 -2.43 -13.31
C TRP A 266 15.09 -1.33 -13.64
N PHE A 267 15.11 -0.27 -12.83
CA PHE A 267 15.92 0.92 -13.07
C PHE A 267 17.34 0.71 -12.57
N ARG A 268 18.35 0.86 -13.44
CA ARG A 268 19.77 0.68 -13.11
C ARG A 268 20.43 2.00 -12.74
N GLU A 269 21.06 2.08 -11.56
CA GLU A 269 21.83 3.24 -11.11
C GLU A 269 22.99 3.57 -12.05
N SER A 270 23.67 2.54 -12.55
CA SER A 270 24.80 2.68 -13.49
C SER A 270 24.49 3.56 -14.71
N LEU A 271 23.24 3.56 -15.18
CA LEU A 271 22.82 4.40 -16.31
C LEU A 271 22.91 5.89 -15.98
N LEU A 272 22.62 6.31 -14.76
CA LEU A 272 22.73 7.72 -14.33
C LEU A 272 24.19 8.19 -14.38
N HIS A 273 25.11 7.33 -13.95
CA HIS A 273 26.55 7.60 -13.99
C HIS A 273 27.08 7.62 -15.42
N GLN A 274 26.78 6.62 -16.23
CA GLN A 274 27.23 6.51 -17.63
C GLN A 274 26.74 7.67 -18.50
N GLN A 275 25.53 8.16 -18.23
CA GLN A 275 24.93 9.29 -18.94
C GLN A 275 25.35 10.66 -18.38
N GLY A 276 26.20 10.70 -17.35
CA GLY A 276 26.65 11.93 -16.71
C GLY A 276 25.55 12.69 -15.93
N LYS A 277 24.38 12.06 -15.73
CA LYS A 277 23.21 12.71 -15.10
C LYS A 277 23.47 13.13 -13.65
N VAL A 278 24.22 12.34 -12.89
CA VAL A 278 24.56 12.65 -11.50
C VAL A 278 25.35 13.98 -11.44
N MET A 279 26.37 14.13 -12.27
CA MET A 279 27.17 15.37 -12.32
C MET A 279 26.37 16.55 -12.86
N ALA A 280 25.49 16.32 -13.84
CA ALA A 280 24.62 17.35 -14.38
C ALA A 280 23.66 17.91 -13.32
N ILE A 281 23.12 17.06 -12.44
CA ILE A 281 22.25 17.49 -11.32
C ILE A 281 23.04 18.25 -10.27
N CYS A 282 24.27 17.84 -9.95
CA CYS A 282 25.15 18.60 -9.07
C CYS A 282 25.44 20.01 -9.64
N GLY A 283 25.62 20.13 -10.95
CA GLY A 283 25.76 21.41 -11.66
C GLY A 283 24.50 22.29 -11.51
N LYS A 284 23.31 21.72 -11.72
CA LYS A 284 22.04 22.45 -11.57
C LYS A 284 21.82 22.97 -10.14
N LEU A 285 22.13 22.14 -9.12
CA LEU A 285 22.05 22.59 -7.72
C LEU A 285 22.97 23.77 -7.45
N ARG A 286 24.19 23.79 -8.04
CA ARG A 286 25.12 24.90 -7.95
C ARG A 286 24.60 26.15 -8.67
N GLU A 287 24.09 25.99 -9.89
CA GLU A 287 23.48 27.10 -10.65
C GLU A 287 22.29 27.72 -9.91
N ASN A 288 21.47 26.92 -9.27
CA ASN A 288 20.34 27.37 -8.46
C ASN A 288 20.76 27.96 -7.10
N GLY A 289 22.06 27.92 -6.73
CA GLY A 289 22.59 28.48 -5.50
C GLY A 289 22.40 27.62 -4.26
N TYR A 290 22.15 26.31 -4.44
CA TYR A 290 21.98 25.33 -3.36
C TYR A 290 23.15 24.33 -3.26
N ALA A 291 24.25 24.56 -3.99
CA ALA A 291 25.48 23.82 -3.79
C ALA A 291 26.67 24.77 -3.81
N TYR A 292 27.70 24.47 -3.02
CA TYR A 292 28.90 25.27 -2.84
C TYR A 292 30.15 24.40 -2.66
N GLU A 293 31.32 24.95 -2.99
CA GLU A 293 32.61 24.27 -2.84
C GLU A 293 33.20 24.53 -1.45
N LYS A 294 33.66 23.47 -0.79
CA LYS A 294 34.37 23.52 0.48
C LYS A 294 35.36 22.37 0.56
N GLU A 295 36.61 22.66 0.89
CA GLU A 295 37.71 21.66 1.10
C GLU A 295 37.88 20.74 -0.14
N GLY A 296 37.73 21.28 -1.35
CA GLY A 296 37.86 20.55 -2.59
C GLY A 296 36.66 19.64 -2.93
N ALA A 297 35.63 19.62 -2.11
CA ALA A 297 34.40 18.86 -2.32
C ALA A 297 33.22 19.80 -2.65
N LEU A 298 32.22 19.29 -3.39
CA LEU A 298 30.97 20.00 -3.63
C LEU A 298 29.93 19.58 -2.60
N TRP A 299 29.34 20.56 -1.92
CA TRP A 299 28.37 20.36 -0.85
C TRP A 299 26.98 20.87 -1.24
N TYR A 300 25.94 20.13 -0.84
CA TYR A 300 24.54 20.57 -0.88
C TYR A 300 24.24 21.44 0.33
N ASN A 301 23.71 22.64 0.10
CA ASN A 301 23.34 23.59 1.16
C ASN A 301 21.93 23.28 1.69
N ASN A 302 21.83 22.23 2.46
CA ASN A 302 20.57 21.77 3.06
C ASN A 302 20.04 22.79 4.09
N ILE A 303 20.93 23.42 4.87
CA ILE A 303 20.56 24.43 5.88
C ILE A 303 19.85 25.60 5.19
N LYS A 304 20.40 26.13 4.11
CA LYS A 304 19.80 27.23 3.34
C LYS A 304 18.41 26.83 2.82
N MET A 305 18.31 25.66 2.17
CA MET A 305 17.07 25.19 1.57
C MET A 305 15.95 25.02 2.59
N MET A 306 16.26 24.39 3.72
CA MET A 306 15.28 24.15 4.78
C MET A 306 14.86 25.44 5.48
N SER A 307 15.79 26.40 5.66
CA SER A 307 15.48 27.73 6.21
C SER A 307 14.52 28.51 5.30
N GLU A 308 14.82 28.58 3.99
CA GLU A 308 13.96 29.26 3.04
C GLU A 308 12.57 28.62 2.93
N LYS A 309 12.49 27.27 2.99
CA LYS A 309 11.21 26.55 2.99
C LYS A 309 10.37 26.88 4.23
N ALA A 310 10.99 26.92 5.41
CA ALA A 310 10.34 27.25 6.67
C ALA A 310 9.86 28.71 6.70
N GLU A 311 10.68 29.65 6.21
CA GLU A 311 10.30 31.08 6.08
C GLU A 311 9.09 31.26 5.14
N LYS A 312 9.09 30.61 3.97
CA LYS A 312 7.97 30.64 3.01
C LYS A 312 6.69 30.07 3.62
N ALA A 313 6.79 29.08 4.51
CA ALA A 313 5.67 28.50 5.25
C ALA A 313 5.19 29.38 6.42
N GLY A 314 5.85 30.52 6.70
CA GLY A 314 5.53 31.41 7.83
C GLY A 314 5.91 30.84 9.20
N LYS A 315 6.78 29.83 9.24
CA LYS A 315 7.29 29.18 10.47
C LYS A 315 8.82 29.07 10.38
N PRO A 316 9.57 30.17 10.59
CA PRO A 316 11.02 30.14 10.55
C PRO A 316 11.58 29.16 11.59
N LEU A 317 12.67 28.48 11.23
CA LEU A 317 13.35 27.54 12.10
C LEU A 317 13.96 28.24 13.32
N THR A 318 13.88 27.60 14.46
CA THR A 318 14.57 28.03 15.68
C THR A 318 16.08 27.78 15.60
N GLU A 319 16.86 28.43 16.46
CA GLU A 319 18.33 28.19 16.54
C GLU A 319 18.65 26.72 16.86
N ALA A 320 17.83 26.05 17.67
CA ALA A 320 17.99 24.63 18.00
C ALA A 320 17.76 23.73 16.77
N GLU A 321 16.69 23.97 16.01
CA GLU A 321 16.40 23.23 14.77
C GLU A 321 17.47 23.46 13.71
N LEU A 322 17.97 24.70 13.57
CA LEU A 322 19.08 25.03 12.66
C LEU A 322 20.37 24.29 13.02
N ALA A 323 20.66 24.14 14.32
CA ALA A 323 21.84 23.43 14.80
C ALA A 323 21.82 21.93 14.54
N GLU A 324 20.64 21.33 14.37
CA GLU A 324 20.46 19.91 14.02
C GLU A 324 20.64 19.66 12.52
N LEU A 325 20.44 20.69 11.67
CA LEU A 325 20.61 20.56 10.23
C LEU A 325 22.10 20.49 9.86
N LYS A 326 22.39 19.70 8.83
CA LYS A 326 23.73 19.57 8.26
C LYS A 326 23.65 19.62 6.75
N ASP A 327 24.68 20.21 6.15
CA ASP A 327 24.90 20.14 4.72
C ASP A 327 25.50 18.77 4.36
N ASP A 328 25.26 18.31 3.14
CA ASP A 328 25.69 17.00 2.65
C ASP A 328 26.69 17.13 1.49
N VAL A 329 27.68 16.24 1.46
CA VAL A 329 28.62 16.15 0.35
C VAL A 329 27.92 15.53 -0.87
N LEU A 330 27.94 16.24 -1.99
CA LEU A 330 27.47 15.73 -3.30
C LEU A 330 28.61 15.06 -4.07
N VAL A 331 29.77 15.74 -4.16
CA VAL A 331 30.97 15.22 -4.83
C VAL A 331 32.14 15.34 -3.91
N ARG A 332 32.84 14.23 -3.68
CA ARG A 332 34.02 14.20 -2.82
C ARG A 332 35.19 14.92 -3.48
N ALA A 333 36.23 15.26 -2.68
CA ALA A 333 37.44 15.93 -3.18
C ALA A 333 38.17 15.16 -4.29
N ASN A 334 37.99 13.84 -4.35
CA ASN A 334 38.52 13.00 -5.44
C ASN A 334 37.65 12.98 -6.71
N GLY A 335 36.61 13.81 -6.80
CA GLY A 335 35.71 13.92 -7.95
C GLY A 335 34.62 12.83 -8.02
N VAL A 336 34.54 11.92 -7.02
CA VAL A 336 33.53 10.84 -7.00
C VAL A 336 32.23 11.34 -6.36
N PRO A 337 31.08 11.23 -7.04
CA PRO A 337 29.77 11.59 -6.46
C PRO A 337 29.42 10.63 -5.31
N THR A 338 28.61 11.15 -4.38
CA THR A 338 28.07 10.37 -3.25
C THR A 338 26.78 9.67 -3.61
N TYR A 339 26.32 8.75 -2.76
CA TYR A 339 25.00 8.13 -2.89
C TYR A 339 23.87 9.17 -2.88
N PHE A 340 24.00 10.22 -2.07
CA PHE A 340 23.01 11.28 -2.02
C PHE A 340 22.88 12.03 -3.36
N ALA A 341 24.00 12.31 -4.03
CA ALA A 341 23.96 12.90 -5.36
C ALA A 341 23.29 11.98 -6.41
N ALA A 342 23.52 10.67 -6.34
CA ALA A 342 22.86 9.68 -7.19
C ALA A 342 21.35 9.62 -6.89
N ASP A 343 20.95 9.62 -5.62
CA ASP A 343 19.55 9.66 -5.19
C ASP A 343 18.82 10.90 -5.71
N ILE A 344 19.44 12.07 -5.60
CA ILE A 344 18.86 13.31 -6.14
C ILE A 344 18.67 13.20 -7.66
N ALA A 345 19.68 12.70 -8.38
CA ALA A 345 19.60 12.53 -9.83
C ALA A 345 18.51 11.52 -10.24
N TYR A 346 18.36 10.45 -9.47
CA TYR A 346 17.32 9.47 -9.69
C TYR A 346 15.91 10.02 -9.48
N HIS A 347 15.68 10.74 -8.39
CA HIS A 347 14.38 11.37 -8.14
C HIS A 347 14.07 12.51 -9.13
N TYR A 348 15.09 13.27 -9.55
CA TYR A 348 14.93 14.21 -10.65
C TYR A 348 14.50 13.52 -11.94
N ASN A 349 15.08 12.36 -12.27
CA ASN A 349 14.68 11.56 -13.42
C ASN A 349 13.21 11.15 -13.35
N LYS A 350 12.73 10.72 -12.19
CA LYS A 350 11.32 10.35 -11.98
C LYS A 350 10.38 11.51 -12.28
N PHE A 351 10.63 12.68 -11.70
CA PHE A 351 9.73 13.83 -11.80
C PHE A 351 9.88 14.61 -13.11
N ALA A 352 11.11 14.99 -13.46
CA ALA A 352 11.37 15.91 -14.56
C ALA A 352 11.48 15.22 -15.92
N GLU A 353 12.09 14.04 -15.99
CA GLU A 353 12.33 13.35 -17.26
C GLU A 353 11.20 12.38 -17.61
N ARG A 354 10.69 11.65 -16.62
CA ARG A 354 9.63 10.63 -16.82
C ARG A 354 8.23 11.16 -16.53
N GLY A 355 8.12 12.31 -15.88
CA GLY A 355 6.89 13.08 -15.71
C GLY A 355 5.88 12.46 -14.74
N PHE A 356 6.34 11.73 -13.71
CA PHE A 356 5.43 11.25 -12.67
C PHE A 356 4.87 12.43 -11.87
N HIS A 357 3.56 12.43 -11.66
CA HIS A 357 2.90 13.43 -10.84
C HIS A 357 3.22 13.21 -9.36
N ARG A 358 3.27 11.97 -8.93
CA ARG A 358 3.61 11.56 -7.55
C ARG A 358 4.54 10.35 -7.57
N VAL A 359 5.45 10.32 -6.62
CA VAL A 359 6.37 9.20 -6.39
C VAL A 359 6.24 8.74 -4.95
N ILE A 360 6.07 7.45 -4.75
CA ILE A 360 5.91 6.81 -3.45
C ILE A 360 7.02 5.78 -3.30
N ASN A 361 7.91 5.97 -2.32
CA ASN A 361 8.96 5.01 -2.01
C ASN A 361 8.62 4.27 -0.69
N VAL A 362 8.74 2.96 -0.69
CA VAL A 362 8.59 2.13 0.52
C VAL A 362 9.98 1.83 1.06
N TRP A 363 10.36 2.48 2.17
CA TRP A 363 11.69 2.39 2.78
C TRP A 363 11.66 1.77 4.16
N GLY A 364 12.78 1.21 4.60
CA GLY A 364 13.01 0.84 5.99
C GLY A 364 13.03 2.07 6.91
N ALA A 365 12.60 1.90 8.14
CA ALA A 365 12.50 3.00 9.11
C ALA A 365 13.86 3.66 9.46
N ASP A 366 14.97 2.97 9.21
CA ASP A 366 16.34 3.47 9.35
C ASP A 366 16.67 4.63 8.39
N HIS A 367 15.91 4.81 7.31
CA HIS A 367 16.07 5.91 6.35
C HIS A 367 15.32 7.20 6.73
N HIS A 368 14.68 7.29 7.91
CA HIS A 368 13.89 8.45 8.32
C HIS A 368 14.64 9.80 8.18
N GLY A 369 15.91 9.86 8.60
CA GLY A 369 16.73 11.09 8.51
C GLY A 369 17.07 11.55 7.09
N HIS A 370 16.84 10.70 6.08
CA HIS A 370 17.11 11.01 4.67
C HIS A 370 15.95 11.73 3.96
N VAL A 371 14.73 11.55 4.47
CA VAL A 371 13.49 12.00 3.80
C VAL A 371 13.45 13.52 3.59
N ALA A 372 13.64 14.29 4.67
CA ALA A 372 13.50 15.75 4.62
C ALA A 372 14.49 16.39 3.65
N ARG A 373 15.76 15.96 3.70
CA ARG A 373 16.81 16.51 2.83
C ARG A 373 16.64 16.14 1.36
N LEU A 374 16.11 14.95 1.05
CA LEU A 374 15.81 14.55 -0.32
C LEU A 374 14.65 15.35 -0.90
N LYS A 375 13.56 15.56 -0.13
CA LYS A 375 12.48 16.48 -0.51
C LYS A 375 12.97 17.90 -0.73
N GLY A 376 13.82 18.42 0.18
CA GLY A 376 14.45 19.72 0.03
C GLY A 376 15.32 19.83 -1.23
N ALA A 377 16.04 18.76 -1.59
CA ALA A 377 16.81 18.76 -2.84
C ALA A 377 15.91 18.82 -4.09
N MET A 378 14.71 18.20 -4.05
CA MET A 378 13.72 18.37 -5.14
C MET A 378 13.24 19.81 -5.22
N ASP A 379 12.92 20.45 -4.08
CA ASP A 379 12.55 21.88 -4.03
C ASP A 379 13.68 22.77 -4.58
N ALA A 380 14.95 22.49 -4.21
CA ALA A 380 16.14 23.20 -4.71
C ALA A 380 16.33 23.08 -6.23
N LEU A 381 15.82 22.03 -6.84
CA LEU A 381 15.82 21.81 -8.30
C LEU A 381 14.60 22.40 -9.01
N GLY A 382 13.74 23.13 -8.29
CA GLY A 382 12.52 23.73 -8.84
C GLY A 382 11.38 22.73 -9.03
N LEU A 383 11.47 21.57 -8.40
CA LEU A 383 10.40 20.59 -8.32
C LEU A 383 9.62 20.79 -7.01
N ASP A 384 8.44 20.20 -6.91
CA ASP A 384 7.68 20.18 -5.66
C ASP A 384 8.04 18.91 -4.87
N GLY A 385 8.83 19.06 -3.80
CA GLY A 385 9.28 17.96 -2.95
C GLY A 385 8.13 17.26 -2.21
N ASP A 386 6.96 17.90 -2.06
CA ASP A 386 5.79 17.30 -1.46
C ASP A 386 5.06 16.31 -2.39
N ARG A 387 5.50 16.19 -3.64
CA ARG A 387 5.10 15.12 -4.56
C ARG A 387 5.86 13.81 -4.33
N LEU A 388 6.89 13.82 -3.49
CA LEU A 388 7.61 12.63 -3.04
C LEU A 388 7.04 12.18 -1.69
N ASP A 389 6.42 11.02 -1.66
CA ASP A 389 5.96 10.39 -0.41
C ASP A 389 6.85 9.21 -0.05
N ILE A 390 7.13 9.08 1.24
CA ILE A 390 7.92 7.98 1.77
C ILE A 390 7.08 7.21 2.78
N VAL A 391 6.81 5.97 2.47
CA VAL A 391 6.17 5.01 3.38
C VAL A 391 7.27 4.31 4.17
N LEU A 392 7.43 4.68 5.43
CA LEU A 392 8.42 4.07 6.31
C LEU A 392 7.87 2.76 6.88
N MET A 393 8.63 1.69 6.72
CA MET A 393 8.25 0.35 7.15
C MET A 393 9.13 -0.12 8.31
N GLN A 394 8.50 -0.59 9.39
CA GLN A 394 9.19 -1.21 10.53
C GLN A 394 9.63 -2.64 10.23
N LEU A 395 10.68 -3.06 10.94
CA LEU A 395 11.20 -4.41 10.84
C LEU A 395 10.19 -5.46 11.32
N VAL A 396 10.31 -6.67 10.77
CA VAL A 396 9.53 -7.85 11.15
C VAL A 396 10.43 -8.81 11.92
N ARG A 397 9.90 -9.35 13.02
CA ARG A 397 10.52 -10.49 13.70
C ARG A 397 9.75 -11.76 13.32
N LEU A 398 10.47 -12.79 12.89
CA LEU A 398 9.87 -14.11 12.73
C LEU A 398 9.82 -14.81 14.09
N MET A 399 8.68 -15.42 14.40
CA MET A 399 8.46 -16.24 15.59
C MET A 399 8.16 -17.67 15.17
N LYS A 400 8.74 -18.64 15.88
CA LYS A 400 8.47 -20.06 15.72
C LYS A 400 8.54 -20.74 17.08
N ASP A 401 7.59 -21.61 17.40
CA ASP A 401 7.46 -22.25 18.73
C ASP A 401 7.49 -21.20 19.88
N GLY A 402 6.90 -20.01 19.64
CA GLY A 402 6.88 -18.90 20.60
C GLY A 402 8.24 -18.19 20.82
N GLN A 403 9.27 -18.49 20.01
CA GLN A 403 10.62 -17.95 20.13
C GLN A 403 11.04 -17.21 18.85
N PRO A 404 11.92 -16.19 18.95
CA PRO A 404 12.47 -15.51 17.77
C PRO A 404 13.24 -16.46 16.86
N TYR A 405 12.86 -16.49 15.58
CA TYR A 405 13.45 -17.34 14.55
C TYR A 405 14.32 -16.50 13.61
N ARG A 406 15.66 -16.65 13.69
CA ARG A 406 16.62 -15.73 13.05
C ARG A 406 17.44 -16.35 11.91
N MET A 407 17.53 -17.67 11.86
CA MET A 407 18.43 -18.36 10.92
C MET A 407 17.71 -19.52 10.23
N SER A 408 18.00 -19.71 8.96
CA SER A 408 17.52 -20.87 8.21
C SER A 408 18.12 -22.16 8.80
N LYS A 409 17.26 -23.14 9.11
CA LYS A 409 17.69 -24.47 9.58
C LYS A 409 18.55 -25.21 8.55
N ARG A 410 18.36 -24.93 7.24
CA ARG A 410 19.05 -25.60 6.14
C ARG A 410 20.45 -25.05 5.90
N SER A 411 20.65 -23.74 6.06
CA SER A 411 21.91 -23.09 5.68
C SER A 411 22.70 -22.50 6.85
N GLY A 412 22.10 -22.40 8.04
CA GLY A 412 22.71 -21.72 9.20
C GLY A 412 22.91 -20.22 9.01
N ARG A 413 22.23 -19.59 8.06
CA ARG A 413 22.37 -18.20 7.63
C ARG A 413 21.08 -17.41 7.85
N ALA A 414 21.12 -16.11 7.57
CA ALA A 414 19.95 -15.26 7.53
C ALA A 414 18.91 -15.87 6.54
N ILE A 415 17.65 -15.84 6.95
CA ILE A 415 16.53 -16.40 6.20
C ILE A 415 16.32 -15.59 4.91
N THR A 416 16.31 -16.27 3.78
CA THR A 416 15.99 -15.67 2.48
C THR A 416 14.47 -15.61 2.26
N LEU A 417 14.03 -14.84 1.25
CA LEU A 417 12.63 -14.86 0.81
C LEU A 417 12.21 -16.28 0.39
N THR A 418 13.07 -17.00 -0.33
CA THR A 418 12.76 -18.37 -0.77
C THR A 418 12.64 -19.34 0.40
N ASP A 419 13.51 -19.23 1.43
CA ASP A 419 13.38 -20.05 2.66
C ASP A 419 12.02 -19.81 3.34
N LEU A 420 11.57 -18.56 3.41
CA LEU A 420 10.27 -18.22 3.98
C LEU A 420 9.13 -18.85 3.16
N LEU A 421 9.18 -18.75 1.83
CA LEU A 421 8.13 -19.27 0.95
C LEU A 421 8.14 -20.81 0.81
N ASP A 422 9.23 -21.46 1.18
CA ASP A 422 9.28 -22.93 1.30
C ASP A 422 8.58 -23.43 2.58
N ASP A 423 8.62 -22.63 3.65
CA ASP A 423 8.03 -22.97 4.95
C ASP A 423 6.59 -22.44 5.12
N VAL A 424 6.20 -21.35 4.44
CA VAL A 424 4.91 -20.67 4.59
C VAL A 424 4.20 -20.51 3.24
N PRO A 425 2.90 -20.85 3.13
CA PRO A 425 2.13 -20.58 1.91
C PRO A 425 2.20 -19.09 1.51
N ILE A 426 2.34 -18.82 0.21
CA ILE A 426 2.45 -17.46 -0.33
C ILE A 426 1.27 -16.59 0.09
N ASP A 427 0.05 -17.14 0.07
CA ASP A 427 -1.17 -16.46 0.48
C ASP A 427 -1.09 -15.99 1.94
N ALA A 428 -0.60 -16.86 2.83
CA ALA A 428 -0.42 -16.53 4.25
C ALA A 428 0.67 -15.45 4.42
N ALA A 429 1.82 -15.60 3.76
CA ALA A 429 2.88 -14.61 3.84
C ALA A 429 2.38 -13.21 3.40
N ARG A 430 1.69 -13.12 2.25
CA ARG A 430 1.16 -11.86 1.73
C ARG A 430 0.08 -11.26 2.64
N PHE A 431 -0.82 -12.08 3.18
CA PHE A 431 -1.87 -11.63 4.09
C PHE A 431 -1.29 -11.07 5.38
N PHE A 432 -0.43 -11.84 6.05
CA PHE A 432 0.17 -11.47 7.34
C PHE A 432 1.00 -10.18 7.25
N PHE A 433 1.83 -10.02 6.21
CA PHE A 433 2.61 -8.81 6.03
C PHE A 433 1.77 -7.55 5.78
N ASN A 434 0.54 -7.71 5.31
CA ASN A 434 -0.42 -6.62 5.11
C ASN A 434 -1.43 -6.46 6.26
N MET A 435 -1.35 -7.23 7.37
CA MET A 435 -2.31 -7.11 8.48
C MET A 435 -2.09 -5.87 9.35
N ARG A 436 -0.92 -5.27 9.29
CA ARG A 436 -0.54 -4.11 10.11
C ARG A 436 -0.09 -2.96 9.23
N GLU A 437 -0.35 -1.75 9.70
CA GLU A 437 0.17 -0.53 9.06
C GLU A 437 1.69 -0.62 8.87
N PRO A 438 2.24 -0.01 7.81
CA PRO A 438 3.68 -0.10 7.51
C PRO A 438 4.59 0.29 8.68
N ASN A 439 4.25 1.36 9.41
CA ASN A 439 5.01 1.89 10.53
C ASN A 439 4.87 1.11 11.84
N ALA A 440 3.99 0.10 11.91
CA ALA A 440 3.82 -0.73 13.09
C ALA A 440 4.86 -1.86 13.13
N THR A 441 5.43 -2.12 14.30
CA THR A 441 6.23 -3.35 14.54
C THR A 441 5.33 -4.58 14.44
N PHE A 442 5.88 -5.68 13.95
CA PHE A 442 5.11 -6.87 13.69
C PHE A 442 5.92 -8.14 13.98
N ASP A 443 5.33 -9.03 14.77
CA ASP A 443 5.81 -10.39 14.98
C ASP A 443 5.06 -11.32 14.03
N PHE A 444 5.78 -11.92 13.09
CA PHE A 444 5.24 -12.87 12.13
C PHE A 444 5.33 -14.27 12.73
N ASP A 445 4.20 -14.82 13.13
CA ASP A 445 4.08 -16.16 13.69
C ASP A 445 4.02 -17.20 12.57
N LEU A 446 5.12 -17.95 12.39
CA LEU A 446 5.25 -18.99 11.37
C LEU A 446 4.31 -20.16 11.62
N ASP A 447 4.06 -20.49 12.89
CA ASP A 447 3.22 -21.64 13.27
C ASP A 447 1.75 -21.32 12.96
N LEU A 448 1.30 -20.11 13.28
CA LEU A 448 -0.04 -19.64 12.94
C LEU A 448 -0.24 -19.54 11.41
N ALA A 449 0.77 -19.09 10.69
CA ALA A 449 0.68 -18.87 9.23
C ALA A 449 0.46 -20.16 8.41
N VAL A 450 0.83 -21.31 8.96
CA VAL A 450 0.62 -22.63 8.30
C VAL A 450 -0.60 -23.38 8.80
N GLN A 451 -1.29 -22.88 9.84
CA GLN A 451 -2.48 -23.55 10.40
C GLN A 451 -3.66 -23.49 9.44
N GLN A 452 -4.36 -24.62 9.31
CA GLN A 452 -5.64 -24.75 8.59
C GLN A 452 -6.81 -24.66 9.57
N SER A 453 -6.95 -23.53 10.24
CA SER A 453 -7.98 -23.28 11.25
C SER A 453 -8.48 -21.84 11.19
N SER A 454 -9.61 -21.57 11.83
CA SER A 454 -10.19 -20.22 11.94
C SER A 454 -9.31 -19.21 12.69
N GLU A 455 -8.27 -19.67 13.40
CA GLU A 455 -7.29 -18.79 14.04
C GLU A 455 -6.34 -18.14 13.01
N ASN A 456 -6.09 -18.81 11.89
CA ASN A 456 -5.32 -18.27 10.79
C ASN A 456 -6.20 -17.32 9.97
N PRO A 457 -5.92 -16.00 9.95
CA PRO A 457 -6.79 -15.00 9.33
C PRO A 457 -6.98 -15.19 7.82
N VAL A 458 -5.95 -15.61 7.08
CA VAL A 458 -6.12 -15.86 5.64
C VAL A 458 -6.98 -17.10 5.40
N TYR A 459 -6.77 -18.16 6.17
CA TYR A 459 -7.60 -19.36 6.10
C TYR A 459 -9.07 -19.03 6.41
N TYR A 460 -9.32 -18.20 7.41
CA TYR A 460 -10.68 -17.77 7.79
C TYR A 460 -11.41 -17.07 6.64
N VAL A 461 -10.73 -16.16 5.94
CA VAL A 461 -11.31 -15.45 4.78
C VAL A 461 -11.52 -16.40 3.60
N GLN A 462 -10.52 -17.22 3.26
CA GLN A 462 -10.61 -18.20 2.18
C GLN A 462 -11.70 -19.24 2.44
N TYR A 463 -11.84 -19.68 3.68
CA TYR A 463 -12.91 -20.60 4.07
C TYR A 463 -14.31 -19.97 3.93
N ALA A 464 -14.46 -18.68 4.24
CA ALA A 464 -15.72 -17.99 3.97
C ALA A 464 -16.08 -18.03 2.47
N HIS A 465 -15.11 -17.77 1.59
CA HIS A 465 -15.31 -17.84 0.14
C HIS A 465 -15.66 -19.26 -0.33
N ALA A 466 -14.90 -20.27 0.08
CA ALA A 466 -15.15 -21.68 -0.28
C ALA A 466 -16.53 -22.16 0.20
N ARG A 467 -16.96 -21.72 1.40
CA ARG A 467 -18.31 -22.01 1.92
C ARG A 467 -19.40 -21.36 1.06
N ILE A 468 -19.21 -20.11 0.64
CA ILE A 468 -20.14 -19.45 -0.30
C ILE A 468 -20.26 -20.26 -1.58
N CYS A 469 -19.15 -20.66 -2.18
CA CYS A 469 -19.15 -21.47 -3.41
C CYS A 469 -19.90 -22.79 -3.22
N SER A 470 -19.73 -23.45 -2.07
CA SER A 470 -20.43 -24.68 -1.74
C SER A 470 -21.96 -24.46 -1.61
N VAL A 471 -22.39 -23.37 -0.97
CA VAL A 471 -23.81 -23.00 -0.84
C VAL A 471 -24.42 -22.72 -2.21
N LEU A 472 -23.75 -21.96 -3.05
CA LEU A 472 -24.23 -21.65 -4.42
C LEU A 472 -24.33 -22.93 -5.27
N LYS A 473 -23.33 -23.80 -5.22
CA LYS A 473 -23.36 -25.10 -5.90
C LYS A 473 -24.57 -25.95 -5.47
N LEU A 474 -24.91 -25.96 -4.17
CA LEU A 474 -26.06 -26.67 -3.65
C LEU A 474 -27.38 -26.10 -4.19
N VAL A 475 -27.56 -24.78 -4.15
CA VAL A 475 -28.79 -24.10 -4.61
C VAL A 475 -29.01 -24.34 -6.11
N LEU A 476 -27.94 -24.26 -6.91
CA LEU A 476 -27.98 -24.54 -8.36
C LEU A 476 -28.33 -26.03 -8.64
N ALA A 477 -27.75 -26.96 -7.88
CA ALA A 477 -28.04 -28.39 -8.03
C ALA A 477 -29.51 -28.75 -7.70
N GLU A 478 -30.18 -27.93 -6.91
CA GLU A 478 -31.62 -28.10 -6.56
C GLU A 478 -32.57 -27.42 -7.54
N GLY A 479 -32.04 -26.83 -8.64
CA GLY A 479 -32.84 -26.35 -9.76
C GLY A 479 -32.97 -24.84 -9.88
N MET A 480 -32.40 -24.05 -8.93
CA MET A 480 -32.31 -22.59 -9.12
C MET A 480 -31.29 -22.30 -10.24
N THR A 481 -31.58 -21.31 -11.07
CA THR A 481 -30.69 -20.89 -12.15
C THR A 481 -29.81 -19.70 -11.77
N GLU A 482 -28.68 -19.54 -12.43
CA GLU A 482 -27.84 -18.33 -12.27
C GLU A 482 -28.62 -17.05 -12.63
N GLU A 483 -29.51 -17.11 -13.59
CA GLU A 483 -30.35 -15.97 -14.00
C GLU A 483 -31.31 -15.55 -12.88
N GLU A 484 -31.95 -16.51 -12.19
CA GLU A 484 -32.80 -16.23 -11.04
C GLU A 484 -32.01 -15.61 -9.87
N ILE A 485 -30.74 -16.04 -9.66
CA ILE A 485 -29.87 -15.46 -8.66
C ILE A 485 -29.51 -14.01 -9.02
N LEU A 486 -29.08 -13.76 -10.25
CA LEU A 486 -28.62 -12.44 -10.69
C LEU A 486 -29.75 -11.40 -10.75
N HIS A 487 -31.01 -11.82 -10.98
CA HIS A 487 -32.17 -10.95 -11.07
C HIS A 487 -33.09 -11.00 -9.84
N ALA A 488 -32.61 -11.58 -8.74
CA ALA A 488 -33.39 -11.69 -7.51
C ALA A 488 -33.74 -10.32 -6.91
N ASP A 489 -34.92 -10.24 -6.31
CA ASP A 489 -35.34 -9.02 -5.58
C ASP A 489 -34.60 -8.92 -4.23
N LEU A 490 -33.54 -8.13 -4.20
CA LEU A 490 -32.76 -7.88 -2.99
C LEU A 490 -33.47 -7.01 -1.95
N GLY A 491 -34.65 -6.47 -2.25
CA GLY A 491 -35.54 -5.83 -1.29
C GLY A 491 -36.11 -6.79 -0.24
N LEU A 492 -36.03 -8.10 -0.51
CA LEU A 492 -36.46 -9.15 0.44
C LEU A 492 -35.46 -9.43 1.55
N LEU A 493 -34.24 -8.87 1.49
CA LEU A 493 -33.16 -9.01 2.49
C LEU A 493 -33.41 -8.10 3.70
N THR A 494 -34.30 -8.48 4.61
CA THR A 494 -34.83 -7.59 5.66
C THR A 494 -34.24 -7.81 7.06
N THR A 495 -33.51 -8.91 7.30
CA THR A 495 -32.92 -9.17 8.61
C THR A 495 -31.74 -8.24 8.91
N PRO A 496 -31.39 -8.02 10.18
CA PRO A 496 -30.23 -7.21 10.55
C PRO A 496 -28.93 -7.74 9.94
N GLU A 497 -28.74 -9.06 9.92
CA GLU A 497 -27.54 -9.70 9.38
C GLU A 497 -27.41 -9.49 7.86
N GLU A 498 -28.52 -9.56 7.13
CA GLU A 498 -28.57 -9.30 5.69
C GLU A 498 -28.22 -7.83 5.38
N ARG A 499 -28.78 -6.88 6.17
CA ARG A 499 -28.48 -5.45 6.02
C ARG A 499 -27.03 -5.11 6.36
N GLU A 500 -26.49 -5.67 7.46
CA GLU A 500 -25.11 -5.46 7.86
C GLU A 500 -24.13 -5.97 6.78
N LEU A 501 -24.39 -7.16 6.22
CA LEU A 501 -23.59 -7.71 5.14
C LEU A 501 -23.68 -6.84 3.87
N CYS A 502 -24.89 -6.47 3.42
CA CYS A 502 -25.06 -5.56 2.27
C CYS A 502 -24.30 -4.23 2.47
N ARG A 503 -24.38 -3.65 3.68
CA ARG A 503 -23.65 -2.43 4.02
C ARG A 503 -22.15 -2.62 3.88
N ALA A 504 -21.59 -3.69 4.43
CA ALA A 504 -20.17 -4.00 4.33
C ALA A 504 -19.72 -4.16 2.87
N LEU A 505 -20.50 -4.88 2.05
CA LEU A 505 -20.20 -5.02 0.62
C LEU A 505 -20.12 -3.65 -0.08
N GLY A 506 -21.07 -2.75 0.23
CA GLY A 506 -21.13 -1.41 -0.34
C GLY A 506 -19.95 -0.50 0.03
N GLN A 507 -19.20 -0.80 1.09
CA GLN A 507 -18.05 -0.02 1.54
C GLN A 507 -16.76 -0.29 0.74
N MET A 508 -16.70 -1.37 -0.06
CA MET A 508 -15.47 -1.74 -0.78
C MET A 508 -14.84 -0.59 -1.57
N PRO A 509 -15.57 0.19 -2.39
CA PRO A 509 -14.94 1.28 -3.15
C PRO A 509 -14.29 2.34 -2.26
N ASP A 510 -14.92 2.67 -1.13
CA ASP A 510 -14.41 3.67 -0.19
C ASP A 510 -13.18 3.14 0.57
N GLU A 511 -13.15 1.85 0.92
CA GLU A 511 -11.98 1.22 1.55
C GLU A 511 -10.79 1.16 0.59
N VAL A 512 -11.00 0.87 -0.70
CA VAL A 512 -9.96 0.92 -1.74
C VAL A 512 -9.39 2.34 -1.87
N ILE A 513 -10.26 3.35 -1.97
CA ILE A 513 -9.84 4.76 -2.03
C ILE A 513 -9.06 5.14 -0.77
N ALA A 514 -9.52 4.72 0.40
CA ALA A 514 -8.85 5.01 1.66
C ALA A 514 -7.48 4.32 1.75
N ALA A 515 -7.36 3.06 1.31
CA ALA A 515 -6.08 2.35 1.24
C ALA A 515 -5.07 3.09 0.34
N ALA A 516 -5.52 3.56 -0.83
CA ALA A 516 -4.70 4.36 -1.74
C ALA A 516 -4.33 5.74 -1.16
N LYS A 517 -5.31 6.46 -0.61
CA LYS A 517 -5.16 7.82 -0.10
C LYS A 517 -4.24 7.91 1.12
N TYR A 518 -4.31 6.93 2.02
CA TYR A 518 -3.54 6.92 3.27
C TYR A 518 -2.31 6.01 3.20
N TYR A 519 -2.04 5.39 2.05
CA TYR A 519 -0.95 4.43 1.83
C TYR A 519 -0.97 3.26 2.83
N ASP A 520 -2.19 2.80 3.17
CA ASP A 520 -2.42 1.75 4.16
C ASP A 520 -3.12 0.53 3.53
N PRO A 521 -2.37 -0.41 2.92
CA PRO A 521 -2.94 -1.64 2.38
C PRO A 521 -3.51 -2.58 3.44
N ALA A 522 -3.17 -2.39 4.74
CA ALA A 522 -3.75 -3.15 5.83
C ALA A 522 -5.28 -2.95 5.99
N ARG A 523 -5.82 -1.88 5.44
CA ARG A 523 -7.27 -1.70 5.33
C ARG A 523 -7.94 -2.84 4.58
N MET A 524 -7.32 -3.33 3.52
CA MET A 524 -7.90 -4.38 2.68
C MET A 524 -7.93 -5.75 3.38
N THR A 525 -6.91 -6.07 4.19
CA THR A 525 -6.95 -7.30 5.01
C THR A 525 -7.99 -7.22 6.12
N ARG A 526 -8.11 -6.06 6.81
CA ARG A 526 -9.16 -5.83 7.80
C ARG A 526 -10.54 -5.94 7.16
N TYR A 527 -10.76 -5.28 6.03
CA TYR A 527 -12.01 -5.32 5.30
C TYR A 527 -12.39 -6.76 4.89
N ALA A 528 -11.45 -7.55 4.37
CA ALA A 528 -11.70 -8.96 4.04
C ALA A 528 -12.13 -9.78 5.26
N MET A 529 -11.50 -9.56 6.41
CA MET A 529 -11.85 -10.22 7.68
C MET A 529 -13.24 -9.82 8.15
N ASP A 530 -13.58 -8.54 8.07
CA ASP A 530 -14.90 -8.03 8.48
C ASP A 530 -16.02 -8.59 7.60
N VAL A 531 -15.84 -8.61 6.28
CA VAL A 531 -16.80 -9.21 5.34
C VAL A 531 -16.97 -10.70 5.62
N ALA A 532 -15.86 -11.44 5.84
CA ALA A 532 -15.92 -12.86 6.18
C ALA A 532 -16.67 -13.11 7.50
N ALA A 533 -16.43 -12.31 8.53
CA ALA A 533 -17.11 -12.42 9.82
C ALA A 533 -18.61 -12.15 9.69
N LEU A 534 -19.01 -11.10 8.95
CA LEU A 534 -20.40 -10.78 8.69
C LEU A 534 -21.09 -11.86 7.86
N TYR A 535 -20.40 -12.43 6.87
CA TYR A 535 -20.92 -13.57 6.13
C TYR A 535 -21.16 -14.79 7.01
N HIS A 536 -20.23 -15.14 7.91
CA HIS A 536 -20.43 -16.25 8.84
C HIS A 536 -21.61 -16.02 9.78
N LYS A 537 -21.81 -14.77 10.27
CA LYS A 537 -22.96 -14.37 11.09
C LYS A 537 -24.27 -14.51 10.30
N PHE A 538 -24.29 -14.02 9.04
CA PHE A 538 -25.42 -14.17 8.13
C PHE A 538 -25.75 -15.65 7.90
N TYR A 539 -24.75 -16.45 7.56
CA TYR A 539 -24.92 -17.89 7.27
C TYR A 539 -25.48 -18.68 8.46
N GLN A 540 -25.10 -18.31 9.69
CA GLN A 540 -25.60 -18.96 10.91
C GLN A 540 -27.07 -18.61 11.22
N ASN A 541 -27.48 -17.37 10.95
CA ASN A 541 -28.79 -16.86 11.34
C ASN A 541 -29.83 -16.88 10.22
N CYS A 542 -29.38 -16.84 8.95
CA CYS A 542 -30.25 -16.77 7.76
C CYS A 542 -30.02 -18.00 6.87
N ARG A 543 -30.96 -18.92 6.87
CA ARG A 543 -30.89 -20.08 5.97
C ARG A 543 -31.04 -19.60 4.53
N VAL A 544 -30.01 -19.86 3.68
CA VAL A 544 -30.07 -19.52 2.24
C VAL A 544 -31.15 -20.37 1.57
N LYS A 545 -31.15 -21.67 1.86
CA LYS A 545 -32.22 -22.57 1.43
C LYS A 545 -33.40 -22.45 2.38
N CYS A 546 -34.51 -21.91 1.92
CA CYS A 546 -35.76 -21.74 2.68
C CYS A 546 -36.97 -22.10 1.80
N GLU A 547 -38.19 -22.11 2.40
CA GLU A 547 -39.42 -22.48 1.71
C GLU A 547 -39.85 -21.44 0.67
N ASP A 548 -39.57 -20.17 0.91
CA ASP A 548 -39.83 -19.07 0.00
C ASP A 548 -38.72 -18.99 -1.06
N SER A 549 -39.03 -19.37 -2.28
CA SER A 549 -38.08 -19.38 -3.39
C SER A 549 -37.53 -18.00 -3.74
N ALA A 550 -38.32 -16.92 -3.56
CA ALA A 550 -37.87 -15.56 -3.84
C ALA A 550 -36.85 -15.10 -2.76
N VAL A 551 -37.09 -15.40 -1.50
CA VAL A 551 -36.11 -15.13 -0.40
C VAL A 551 -34.87 -15.98 -0.60
N CYS A 552 -35.01 -17.25 -1.01
CA CYS A 552 -33.89 -18.13 -1.32
C CYS A 552 -33.02 -17.53 -2.44
N ALA A 553 -33.61 -17.06 -3.54
CA ALA A 553 -32.91 -16.40 -4.64
C ALA A 553 -32.19 -15.11 -4.17
N ALA A 554 -32.85 -14.27 -3.36
CA ALA A 554 -32.26 -13.04 -2.80
C ALA A 554 -31.05 -13.34 -1.91
N ARG A 555 -31.12 -14.38 -1.05
CA ARG A 555 -29.99 -14.80 -0.21
C ARG A 555 -28.87 -15.44 -1.01
N ALA A 556 -29.17 -16.20 -2.05
CA ALA A 556 -28.18 -16.73 -2.98
C ALA A 556 -27.48 -15.59 -3.73
N ALA A 557 -28.21 -14.56 -4.13
CA ALA A 557 -27.66 -13.35 -4.74
C ALA A 557 -26.72 -12.59 -3.78
N LEU A 558 -27.09 -12.47 -2.50
CA LEU A 558 -26.23 -11.88 -1.47
C LEU A 558 -24.96 -12.73 -1.27
N CYS A 559 -25.06 -14.05 -1.28
CA CYS A 559 -23.89 -14.94 -1.28
C CYS A 559 -22.99 -14.68 -2.49
N ARG A 560 -23.54 -14.60 -3.70
CA ARG A 560 -22.78 -14.31 -4.92
C ARG A 560 -22.09 -12.95 -4.86
N ALA A 561 -22.79 -11.90 -4.41
CA ALA A 561 -22.21 -10.57 -4.20
C ALA A 561 -21.04 -10.60 -3.19
N THR A 562 -21.20 -11.38 -2.11
CA THR A 562 -20.15 -11.55 -1.09
C THR A 562 -18.93 -12.27 -1.65
N ALA A 563 -19.12 -13.34 -2.46
CA ALA A 563 -18.02 -14.02 -3.14
C ALA A 563 -17.25 -13.04 -4.03
N THR A 564 -17.95 -12.28 -4.87
CA THR A 564 -17.34 -11.27 -5.76
C THR A 564 -16.49 -10.25 -4.97
N VAL A 565 -16.99 -9.75 -3.84
CA VAL A 565 -16.26 -8.78 -3.00
C VAL A 565 -15.02 -9.41 -2.37
N LEU A 566 -15.12 -10.64 -1.86
CA LEU A 566 -13.97 -11.36 -1.29
C LEU A 566 -12.93 -11.67 -2.38
N GLU A 567 -13.36 -12.17 -3.55
CA GLU A 567 -12.49 -12.42 -4.70
C GLU A 567 -11.72 -11.18 -5.13
N ASN A 568 -12.42 -10.05 -5.28
CA ASN A 568 -11.81 -8.78 -5.68
C ASN A 568 -10.83 -8.26 -4.64
N THR A 569 -11.17 -8.37 -3.34
CA THR A 569 -10.29 -7.96 -2.24
C THR A 569 -9.03 -8.83 -2.18
N LEU A 570 -9.19 -10.15 -2.28
CA LEU A 570 -8.07 -11.10 -2.29
C LEU A 570 -7.20 -10.93 -3.55
N ALA A 571 -7.81 -10.67 -4.72
CA ALA A 571 -7.08 -10.40 -5.96
C ALA A 571 -6.20 -9.15 -5.85
N MET A 572 -6.66 -8.07 -5.20
CA MET A 572 -5.85 -6.88 -4.92
C MET A 572 -4.64 -7.21 -4.04
N LEU A 573 -4.79 -8.11 -3.08
CA LEU A 573 -3.71 -8.59 -2.21
C LEU A 573 -2.82 -9.64 -2.91
N LYS A 574 -3.15 -10.06 -4.14
CA LYS A 574 -2.52 -11.18 -4.87
C LYS A 574 -2.61 -12.50 -4.10
N ILE A 575 -3.75 -12.74 -3.46
CA ILE A 575 -4.09 -13.93 -2.68
C ILE A 575 -5.17 -14.70 -3.43
N SER A 576 -5.10 -16.02 -3.40
CA SER A 576 -6.09 -16.87 -4.05
C SER A 576 -7.43 -16.90 -3.29
N ALA A 577 -8.53 -17.04 -4.04
CA ALA A 577 -9.87 -17.26 -3.51
C ALA A 577 -10.31 -18.69 -3.90
N PRO A 578 -9.97 -19.74 -3.10
CA PRO A 578 -10.29 -21.12 -3.45
C PRO A 578 -11.80 -21.38 -3.37
N GLU A 579 -12.32 -22.16 -4.31
CA GLU A 579 -13.73 -22.58 -4.28
C GLU A 579 -13.99 -23.78 -3.37
N VAL A 580 -12.94 -24.50 -3.00
CA VAL A 580 -12.98 -25.71 -2.15
C VAL A 580 -11.81 -25.67 -1.18
N MET A 581 -12.07 -25.95 0.08
CA MET A 581 -11.07 -26.09 1.14
C MET A 581 -11.38 -27.28 2.03
#